data_3e0eb7944a80609351b5d7dfdbf3a42c
#
_entry.id   3e0eb7944a80609351b5d7dfdbf3a42c
#
_cell.length_a   1.000
_cell.length_b   1.000
_cell.length_c   1.000
_cell.angle_alpha   90.00
_cell.angle_beta   90.00
_cell.angle_gamma   90.00
#
_symmetry.space_group_name_H-M   'P 1'
#
loop_
_entity.id
_entity.type
_entity.pdbx_description
1 polymer ?
#
loop_
_entity_poly.entity_id
_entity_poly.type
_entity_poly.pdbx_seq_one_letter_code
_entity_poly.pdbx_strand_id
1 'polypeptide(L)'
;MEHKVFFLDRDGVINQEVNYLFKIKDFIFISGVFKSLNYLSSLGFKFIIVSNQSGISRGFYSERDFVKLNKWMIAQFKKNNAKYLARVSFLTK
;
A
#
# COMPACT_ATOMS: atom_id res chain seq x y z
N MET A 1 22.16 -15.35 2.70
CA MET A 1 20.78 -15.24 3.18
C MET A 1 19.89 -14.77 2.04
N GLU A 2 18.92 -15.59 1.67
CA GLU A 2 18.02 -15.24 0.58
C GLU A 2 17.03 -14.17 1.03
N HIS A 3 16.86 -13.16 0.20
CA HIS A 3 15.82 -12.14 0.41
C HIS A 3 14.60 -12.51 -0.43
N LYS A 4 13.48 -12.72 0.25
CA LYS A 4 12.21 -12.99 -0.40
C LYS A 4 11.46 -11.68 -0.51
N VAL A 5 11.04 -11.33 -1.72
CA VAL A 5 10.37 -10.06 -2.00
C VAL A 5 9.06 -10.32 -2.75
N PHE A 6 7.98 -9.72 -2.25
CA PHE A 6 6.72 -9.64 -2.99
C PHE A 6 6.52 -8.23 -3.53
N PHE A 7 6.20 -8.14 -4.80
CA PHE A 7 5.71 -6.91 -5.41
C PHE A 7 4.19 -6.94 -5.36
N LEU A 8 3.60 -5.98 -4.68
CA LEU A 8 2.15 -5.92 -4.49
C LEU A 8 1.59 -4.64 -5.09
N ASP A 9 0.61 -4.77 -5.96
CA ASP A 9 -0.15 -3.60 -6.39
C ASP A 9 -0.93 -3.05 -5.19
N ARG A 10 -0.99 -1.72 -5.07
CA ARG A 10 -1.82 -1.12 -4.03
C ARG A 10 -3.30 -1.33 -4.36
N ASP A 11 -3.73 -0.82 -5.51
CA ASP A 11 -5.14 -0.90 -5.91
C ASP A 11 -5.50 -2.30 -6.36
N GLY A 12 -6.53 -2.86 -5.76
CA GLY A 12 -7.00 -4.22 -6.04
C GLY A 12 -6.33 -5.30 -5.20
N VAL A 13 -5.26 -4.99 -4.46
CA VAL A 13 -4.56 -5.94 -3.58
C VAL A 13 -4.55 -5.48 -2.14
N ILE A 14 -4.12 -4.24 -1.89
CA ILE A 14 -4.11 -3.65 -0.55
C ILE A 14 -5.47 -3.03 -0.24
N ASN A 15 -6.01 -2.28 -1.20
CA ASN A 15 -7.29 -1.61 -1.07
C ASN A 15 -8.21 -1.98 -2.23
N GLN A 16 -9.52 -1.84 -2.00
CA GLN A 16 -10.50 -2.02 -3.07
C GLN A 16 -10.25 -1.00 -4.17
N GLU A 17 -10.33 -1.45 -5.41
CA GLU A 17 -10.05 -0.59 -6.54
C GLU A 17 -11.15 0.46 -6.71
N VAL A 18 -10.73 1.72 -6.74
CA VAL A 18 -11.58 2.87 -7.01
C VAL A 18 -10.92 3.67 -8.12
N ASN A 19 -11.69 4.08 -9.10
CA ASN A 19 -11.17 4.86 -10.21
C ASN A 19 -10.53 6.16 -9.69
N TYR A 20 -9.21 6.29 -9.86
CA TYR A 20 -8.42 7.43 -9.41
C TYR A 20 -8.58 7.74 -7.91
N LEU A 21 -8.33 6.74 -7.08
CA LEU A 21 -8.40 6.87 -5.62
C LEU A 21 -7.38 7.88 -5.10
N PHE A 22 -7.86 8.90 -4.37
CA PHE A 22 -6.97 9.88 -3.72
C PHE A 22 -7.49 10.36 -2.37
N LYS A 23 -8.73 10.11 -2.03
CA LYS A 23 -9.34 10.55 -0.76
C LYS A 23 -9.30 9.44 0.27
N ILE A 24 -8.91 9.79 1.50
CA ILE A 24 -8.87 8.84 2.61
C ILE A 24 -10.23 8.17 2.83
N LYS A 25 -11.31 8.93 2.73
CA LYS A 25 -12.66 8.40 2.95
C LYS A 25 -13.06 7.30 1.97
N ASP A 26 -12.42 7.25 0.81
CA ASP A 26 -12.71 6.29 -0.25
C ASP A 26 -11.78 5.07 -0.19
N PHE A 27 -10.79 5.08 0.70
CA PHE A 27 -9.82 4.00 0.82
C PHE A 27 -10.38 2.90 1.71
N ILE A 28 -10.61 1.74 1.12
CA ILE A 28 -11.12 0.57 1.84
C ILE A 28 -10.12 -0.56 1.70
N PHE A 29 -9.54 -0.99 2.82
CA PHE A 29 -8.61 -2.12 2.82
C PHE A 29 -9.32 -3.40 2.44
N ILE A 30 -8.64 -4.23 1.65
CA ILE A 30 -9.16 -5.55 1.31
C ILE A 30 -9.17 -6.42 2.56
N SER A 31 -10.27 -7.15 2.76
CA SER A 31 -10.43 -8.04 3.90
C SER A 31 -9.27 -9.03 3.99
N GLY A 32 -8.68 -9.13 5.17
CA GLY A 32 -7.59 -10.06 5.44
C GLY A 32 -6.19 -9.57 5.05
N VAL A 33 -6.06 -8.36 4.48
CA VAL A 33 -4.75 -7.87 4.01
C VAL A 33 -3.74 -7.77 5.15
N PHE A 34 -4.13 -7.24 6.31
CA PHE A 34 -3.20 -7.10 7.44
C PHE A 34 -2.75 -8.47 7.95
N LYS A 35 -3.67 -9.40 8.06
CA LYS A 35 -3.37 -10.77 8.49
C LYS A 35 -2.42 -11.46 7.53
N SER A 36 -2.67 -11.32 6.24
CA SER A 36 -1.83 -11.92 5.19
C SER A 36 -0.42 -11.34 5.18
N LEU A 37 -0.29 -10.01 5.31
CA LEU A 37 1.02 -9.36 5.35
C LEU A 37 1.80 -9.76 6.61
N ASN A 38 1.12 -9.86 7.75
CA ASN A 38 1.75 -10.34 8.98
C ASN A 38 2.27 -11.77 8.84
N TYR A 39 1.46 -12.64 8.24
CA TYR A 39 1.85 -14.02 8.01
C TYR A 39 3.08 -14.12 7.10
N LEU A 40 3.04 -13.44 5.96
CA LEU A 40 4.14 -13.46 5.00
C LEU A 40 5.41 -12.84 5.60
N SER A 41 5.26 -11.78 6.39
CA SER A 41 6.39 -11.18 7.08
C SER A 41 7.03 -12.17 8.07
N SER A 42 6.24 -13.00 8.74
CA SER A 42 6.77 -14.02 9.65
C SER A 42 7.58 -15.08 8.91
N LEU A 43 7.34 -15.25 7.61
CA LEU A 43 8.11 -16.15 6.76
C LEU A 43 9.34 -15.48 6.14
N GLY A 44 9.65 -14.23 6.50
CA GLY A 44 10.83 -13.53 6.05
C GLY A 44 10.65 -12.69 4.79
N PHE A 45 9.42 -12.53 4.31
CA PHE A 45 9.17 -11.73 3.10
C PHE A 45 9.25 -10.23 3.38
N LYS A 46 9.80 -9.51 2.40
CA LYS A 46 9.72 -8.05 2.29
C LYS A 46 8.72 -7.70 1.22
N PHE A 47 8.17 -6.50 1.29
CA PHE A 47 7.12 -6.06 0.38
C PHE A 47 7.50 -4.78 -0.33
N ILE A 48 7.21 -4.72 -1.62
CA ILE A 48 7.28 -3.48 -2.40
C ILE A 48 5.87 -3.21 -2.91
N ILE A 49 5.26 -2.15 -2.39
CA ILE A 49 3.92 -1.73 -2.82
C ILE A 49 4.06 -0.82 -4.02
N VAL A 50 3.42 -1.19 -5.11
CA VAL A 50 3.48 -0.47 -6.38
C VAL A 50 2.18 0.31 -6.56
N SER A 51 2.29 1.60 -6.78
CA SER A 51 1.14 2.49 -7.00
C SER A 51 1.25 3.18 -8.35
N ASN A 52 0.10 3.34 -9.01
CA ASN A 52 0.01 4.02 -10.29
C ASN A 52 -0.31 5.50 -10.08
N GLN A 53 0.47 6.38 -10.70
CA GLN A 53 0.31 7.84 -10.60
C GLN A 53 -0.39 8.47 -11.81
N SER A 54 -1.03 7.67 -12.66
CA SER A 54 -1.66 8.21 -13.88
C SER A 54 -2.68 9.31 -13.60
N GLY A 55 -3.35 9.26 -12.45
CA GLY A 55 -4.30 10.30 -12.05
C GLY A 55 -3.65 11.67 -11.86
N ILE A 56 -2.39 11.72 -11.45
CA ILE A 56 -1.64 12.97 -11.32
C ILE A 56 -1.40 13.59 -12.70
N SER A 57 -0.88 12.80 -13.63
CA SER A 57 -0.61 13.31 -14.99
C SER A 57 -1.87 13.69 -15.73
N ARG A 58 -3.02 13.11 -15.39
CA ARG A 58 -4.32 13.45 -15.97
C ARG A 58 -5.04 14.58 -15.24
N GLY A 59 -4.47 15.10 -14.15
CA GLY A 59 -5.04 16.21 -13.40
C GLY A 59 -6.19 15.86 -12.48
N PHE A 60 -6.44 14.59 -12.18
CA PHE A 60 -7.54 14.18 -11.30
C PHE A 60 -7.23 14.39 -9.83
N TYR A 61 -5.94 14.37 -9.46
CA TYR A 61 -5.49 14.69 -8.10
C TYR A 61 -4.01 15.08 -8.14
N SER A 62 -3.55 15.71 -7.06
CA SER A 62 -2.19 16.23 -6.99
C SER A 62 -1.23 15.20 -6.41
N GLU A 63 0.07 15.44 -6.60
CA GLU A 63 1.11 14.67 -5.93
C GLU A 63 0.98 14.75 -4.41
N ARG A 64 0.56 15.92 -3.89
CA ARG A 64 0.31 16.10 -2.45
C ARG A 64 -0.79 15.17 -1.96
N ASP A 65 -1.89 15.05 -2.72
CA ASP A 65 -2.99 14.14 -2.40
C ASP A 65 -2.50 12.70 -2.33
N PHE A 66 -1.69 12.30 -3.30
CA PHE A 66 -1.12 10.97 -3.38
C PHE A 66 -0.24 10.66 -2.17
N VAL A 67 0.66 11.57 -1.82
CA VAL A 67 1.54 11.40 -0.66
C VAL A 67 0.75 11.33 0.63
N LYS A 68 -0.25 12.19 0.78
CA LYS A 68 -1.11 12.22 1.96
C LYS A 68 -1.84 10.89 2.16
N LEU A 69 -2.41 10.35 1.08
CA LEU A 69 -3.12 9.08 1.14
C LEU A 69 -2.19 7.93 1.53
N ASN A 70 -1.00 7.88 0.93
CA ASN A 70 -0.05 6.81 1.23
C ASN A 70 0.49 6.90 2.67
N LYS A 71 0.71 8.11 3.19
CA LYS A 71 1.09 8.29 4.60
C LYS A 71 0.00 7.79 5.54
N TRP A 72 -1.26 8.07 5.23
CA TRP A 72 -2.38 7.57 6.02
C TRP A 72 -2.42 6.03 5.98
N MET A 73 -2.23 5.44 4.80
CA MET A 73 -2.20 3.99 4.63
C MET A 73 -1.12 3.35 5.52
N ILE A 74 0.08 3.92 5.52
CA ILE A 74 1.18 3.45 6.35
C ILE A 74 0.81 3.52 7.83
N ALA A 75 0.15 4.60 8.24
CA ALA A 75 -0.30 4.75 9.62
C ALA A 75 -1.30 3.65 10.01
N GLN A 76 -2.16 3.22 9.08
CA GLN A 76 -3.08 2.12 9.32
C GLN A 76 -2.35 0.78 9.46
N PHE A 77 -1.32 0.54 8.66
CA PHE A 77 -0.48 -0.65 8.83
C PHE A 77 0.13 -0.68 10.23
N LYS A 78 0.63 0.46 10.69
CA LYS A 78 1.23 0.58 12.02
C LYS A 78 0.24 0.26 13.13
N LYS A 79 -1.01 0.70 13.00
CA LYS A 79 -2.07 0.40 13.97
C LYS A 79 -2.44 -1.08 14.02
N ASN A 80 -2.28 -1.78 12.89
CA ASN A 80 -2.69 -3.18 12.75
C ASN A 80 -1.51 -4.14 12.83
N ASN A 81 -0.55 -3.85 13.66
CA ASN A 81 0.65 -4.64 13.92
C ASN A 81 1.81 -4.30 12.97
N ALA A 82 2.71 -3.49 13.49
CA ALA A 82 3.79 -2.88 12.72
C ALA A 82 4.98 -3.79 12.42
N LYS A 83 4.94 -5.08 12.76
CA LYS A 83 6.10 -5.96 12.59
C LYS A 83 6.61 -6.01 11.16
N TYR A 84 5.70 -5.94 10.17
CA TYR A 84 6.09 -5.98 8.77
C TYR A 84 6.38 -4.58 8.19
N LEU A 85 6.14 -3.51 8.92
CA LEU A 85 6.29 -2.15 8.38
C LEU A 85 7.73 -1.86 7.93
N ALA A 86 8.71 -2.33 8.68
CA ALA A 86 10.12 -2.18 8.32
C ALA A 86 10.51 -2.94 7.04
N ARG A 87 9.62 -3.81 6.55
CA ARG A 87 9.82 -4.62 5.35
C ARG A 87 9.02 -4.11 4.16
N VAL A 88 8.40 -2.94 4.29
CA VAL A 88 7.55 -2.36 3.24
C VAL A 88 8.30 -1.21 2.56
N SER A 89 8.35 -1.25 1.25
CA SER A 89 8.88 -0.17 0.42
C SER A 89 7.82 0.21 -0.62
N PHE A 90 7.95 1.41 -1.19
CA PHE A 90 6.99 1.90 -2.16
C PHE A 90 7.67 2.20 -3.48
N LEU A 91 7.03 1.81 -4.56
CA LEU A 91 7.44 2.11 -5.92
C LEU A 91 6.24 2.72 -6.65
N THR A 92 6.49 3.79 -7.39
CA THR A 92 5.43 4.46 -8.16
C THR A 92 5.67 4.29 -9.65
N LYS A 93 4.58 4.18 -10.38
CA LYS A 93 4.62 4.09 -11.85
C LYS A 93 4.18 5.40 -12.49
#